data_83f8344e5b81a048a307ecca58dd7757
#
_entry.id   83f8344e5b81a048a307ecca58dd7757
#
_cell.length_a   1.000
_cell.length_b   1.000
_cell.length_c   1.000
_cell.angle_alpha   90.00
_cell.angle_beta   90.00
_cell.angle_gamma   90.00
#
_symmetry.space_group_name_H-M   'P 1'
#
loop_
_entity.id
_entity.type
_entity.pdbx_description
1 polymer ?
#
loop_
_entity_poly.entity_id
_entity_poly.type
_entity_poly.pdbx_seq_one_letter_code
_entity_poly.pdbx_strand_id
1 'polypeptide(L)'
;MAREPLWKYQHLAWRAGFGVDRPTLLHWQSMPIKHVVKTLIRQRQSSPSILQTAEGQQLRAQWPSLRGRFLQLTQDEKKQLQKLQREGVKNLNLAWLQEMSTTSDFLREKMALFWHGHFACRVPNVLHNEQMLQVIRENALGNFGDLLVAVSKSPAMLQFLNNQQNRKQHPNENFAREVMELFTMGRGQYTEQDVKEGARAFTGWGFNPQGEFVFRKNLHDDGVKHFLGKTGRFTGDDILQILLEQRATAYHVSEKIYRFLVNDTPDPGQVQQMANWFYDSGYDIATLLEKLFTSDWFYDTRHIGAHIKSPIELMVGMQRTIPVSYRNPNIWLLFQRSLEQVLFYPPNVGGWPGGKSWIDSSSLMLRLRLPQVLYAGSIWNIRPKAMPDEIMDEDMLMQPEMHVDSEQQHIRDYLIHTVGGHMQATVQWDAYLRKFQDIPEEQLPMEIASLLLVNTPQDVDRNRISTYADRSSRERFIQSLTVLLMSTPEYQVC
;
A
#
# COMPACT_ATOMS: atom_id res chain seq x y z
N MET A 1 0.32 -1.47 -38.31
CA MET A 1 0.33 -0.40 -37.30
C MET A 1 1.76 -0.32 -36.75
N ALA A 2 2.33 0.89 -36.62
CA ALA A 2 3.64 1.05 -36.00
C ALA A 2 3.56 0.51 -34.55
N ARG A 3 4.59 -0.25 -34.14
CA ARG A 3 4.66 -0.73 -32.73
C ARG A 3 4.85 0.48 -31.81
N GLU A 4 4.04 0.52 -30.75
CA GLU A 4 4.24 1.51 -29.69
C GLU A 4 5.62 1.32 -29.03
N PRO A 5 6.30 2.38 -28.60
CA PRO A 5 7.62 2.28 -27.99
C PRO A 5 7.54 1.54 -26.64
N LEU A 6 8.58 0.78 -26.30
CA LEU A 6 8.64 -0.08 -25.12
C LEU A 6 8.40 0.68 -23.82
N TRP A 7 8.88 1.92 -23.71
CA TRP A 7 8.74 2.74 -22.52
C TRP A 7 7.28 3.00 -22.12
N LYS A 8 6.32 3.04 -23.08
CA LYS A 8 4.90 3.18 -22.76
C LYS A 8 4.37 1.99 -21.98
N TYR A 9 4.75 0.77 -22.37
CA TYR A 9 4.34 -0.44 -21.66
C TYR A 9 5.01 -0.54 -20.29
N GLN A 10 6.23 -0.08 -20.18
CA GLN A 10 6.99 -0.03 -18.94
C GLN A 10 6.38 0.99 -17.97
N HIS A 11 6.03 2.19 -18.45
CA HIS A 11 5.30 3.18 -17.69
C HIS A 11 3.98 2.60 -17.18
N LEU A 12 3.18 1.98 -18.05
CA LEU A 12 1.94 1.30 -17.65
C LEU A 12 2.19 0.22 -16.59
N ALA A 13 3.24 -0.61 -16.77
CA ALA A 13 3.57 -1.69 -15.85
C ALA A 13 3.88 -1.21 -14.43
N TRP A 14 4.56 -0.08 -14.30
CA TRP A 14 4.87 0.52 -12.99
C TRP A 14 3.66 1.26 -12.40
N ARG A 15 2.87 1.94 -13.23
CA ARG A 15 1.72 2.71 -12.76
C ARG A 15 0.53 1.82 -12.41
N ALA A 16 0.22 0.83 -13.25
CA ALA A 16 -0.85 -0.13 -13.00
C ALA A 16 -0.44 -1.29 -12.09
N GLY A 17 0.85 -1.38 -11.71
CA GLY A 17 1.38 -2.45 -10.87
C GLY A 17 2.68 -2.06 -10.18
N PHE A 18 3.60 -3.01 -10.14
CA PHE A 18 4.91 -2.89 -9.48
C PHE A 18 6.06 -3.23 -10.44
N GLY A 19 5.87 -2.98 -11.73
CA GLY A 19 6.72 -3.48 -12.80
C GLY A 19 6.37 -4.90 -13.23
N VAL A 20 6.89 -5.30 -14.38
CA VAL A 20 6.73 -6.65 -14.94
C VAL A 20 8.10 -7.16 -15.43
N ASP A 21 8.21 -8.46 -15.60
CA ASP A 21 9.43 -9.06 -16.14
C ASP A 21 9.56 -8.85 -17.65
N ARG A 22 10.80 -9.07 -18.17
CA ARG A 22 11.11 -8.85 -19.58
C ARG A 22 10.22 -9.65 -20.55
N PRO A 23 9.96 -10.95 -20.37
CA PRO A 23 9.05 -11.69 -21.24
C PRO A 23 7.64 -11.08 -21.30
N THR A 24 7.07 -10.69 -20.17
CA THR A 24 5.76 -10.04 -20.09
C THR A 24 5.77 -8.69 -20.83
N LEU A 25 6.82 -7.88 -20.64
CA LEU A 25 6.96 -6.57 -21.28
C LEU A 25 7.02 -6.70 -22.81
N LEU A 26 7.81 -7.64 -23.33
CA LEU A 26 7.92 -7.91 -24.76
C LEU A 26 6.61 -8.49 -25.34
N HIS A 27 5.93 -9.34 -24.58
CA HIS A 27 4.61 -9.83 -24.95
C HIS A 27 3.61 -8.67 -25.06
N TRP A 28 3.59 -7.77 -24.10
CA TRP A 28 2.72 -6.57 -24.15
C TRP A 28 3.03 -5.70 -25.36
N GLN A 29 4.32 -5.47 -25.69
CA GLN A 29 4.73 -4.70 -26.85
C GLN A 29 4.25 -5.29 -28.18
N SER A 30 3.92 -6.58 -28.22
CA SER A 30 3.35 -7.22 -29.41
C SER A 30 1.85 -6.90 -29.62
N MET A 31 1.20 -6.25 -28.68
CA MET A 31 -0.23 -5.91 -28.69
C MET A 31 -0.45 -4.39 -28.59
N PRO A 32 -1.58 -3.86 -29.11
CA PRO A 32 -1.97 -2.48 -28.82
C PRO A 32 -2.14 -2.25 -27.32
N ILE A 33 -1.70 -1.09 -26.82
CA ILE A 33 -1.74 -0.76 -25.39
C ILE A 33 -3.16 -0.85 -24.81
N LYS A 34 -4.18 -0.48 -25.60
CA LYS A 34 -5.59 -0.62 -25.21
C LYS A 34 -6.00 -2.08 -24.93
N HIS A 35 -5.37 -3.04 -25.61
CA HIS A 35 -5.63 -4.46 -25.36
C HIS A 35 -4.99 -4.91 -24.04
N VAL A 36 -3.77 -4.46 -23.78
CA VAL A 36 -3.09 -4.72 -22.50
C VAL A 36 -3.91 -4.16 -21.35
N VAL A 37 -4.37 -2.90 -21.45
CA VAL A 37 -5.22 -2.26 -20.44
C VAL A 37 -6.49 -3.07 -20.19
N LYS A 38 -7.21 -3.49 -21.25
CA LYS A 38 -8.40 -4.34 -21.10
C LYS A 38 -8.12 -5.66 -20.38
N THR A 39 -6.96 -6.26 -20.64
CA THR A 39 -6.55 -7.50 -19.95
C THR A 39 -6.32 -7.24 -18.47
N LEU A 40 -5.69 -6.12 -18.10
CA LEU A 40 -5.50 -5.71 -16.71
C LEU A 40 -6.84 -5.44 -16.00
N ILE A 41 -7.74 -4.73 -16.65
CA ILE A 41 -9.08 -4.42 -16.10
C ILE A 41 -9.93 -5.68 -15.87
N ARG A 42 -9.74 -6.74 -16.66
CA ARG A 42 -10.45 -8.02 -16.43
C ARG A 42 -10.11 -8.68 -15.10
N GLN A 43 -9.03 -8.30 -14.42
CA GLN A 43 -8.73 -8.75 -13.05
C GLN A 43 -9.86 -8.44 -12.05
N ARG A 44 -10.74 -7.47 -12.36
CA ARG A 44 -11.96 -7.21 -11.56
C ARG A 44 -12.87 -8.43 -11.42
N GLN A 45 -12.81 -9.37 -12.36
CA GLN A 45 -13.67 -10.57 -12.40
C GLN A 45 -13.12 -11.71 -11.54
N SER A 46 -11.86 -11.69 -11.16
CA SER A 46 -11.26 -12.66 -10.24
C SER A 46 -11.58 -12.29 -8.78
N SER A 47 -11.62 -13.28 -7.91
CA SER A 47 -11.63 -13.06 -6.47
C SER A 47 -10.20 -13.11 -5.95
N PRO A 48 -9.78 -12.18 -5.08
CA PRO A 48 -8.44 -12.25 -4.49
C PRO A 48 -8.30 -13.47 -3.58
N SER A 49 -7.08 -13.98 -3.45
CA SER A 49 -6.74 -14.97 -2.44
C SER A 49 -7.10 -14.47 -1.03
N ILE A 50 -7.53 -15.36 -0.16
CA ILE A 50 -7.82 -15.01 1.25
C ILE A 50 -6.49 -15.01 2.01
N LEU A 51 -6.09 -13.85 2.54
CA LEU A 51 -4.91 -13.73 3.39
C LEU A 51 -5.32 -13.88 4.86
N GLN A 52 -4.96 -15.02 5.45
CA GLN A 52 -5.19 -15.35 6.86
C GLN A 52 -3.89 -15.80 7.51
N THR A 53 -3.66 -15.37 8.73
CA THR A 53 -2.49 -15.75 9.51
C THR A 53 -2.78 -16.97 10.40
N ALA A 54 -1.75 -17.70 10.79
CA ALA A 54 -1.88 -18.79 11.76
C ALA A 54 -2.43 -18.27 13.10
N GLU A 55 -1.98 -17.09 13.53
CA GLU A 55 -2.43 -16.41 14.74
C GLU A 55 -3.92 -16.03 14.65
N GLY A 56 -4.36 -15.53 13.49
CA GLY A 56 -5.77 -15.24 13.24
C GLY A 56 -6.64 -16.50 13.29
N GLN A 57 -6.17 -17.61 12.71
CA GLN A 57 -6.86 -18.90 12.80
C GLN A 57 -6.92 -19.42 14.25
N GLN A 58 -5.82 -19.32 14.99
CA GLN A 58 -5.78 -19.68 16.40
C GLN A 58 -6.78 -18.84 17.23
N LEU A 59 -6.82 -17.51 17.01
CA LEU A 59 -7.78 -16.63 17.69
C LEU A 59 -9.22 -16.98 17.36
N ARG A 60 -9.55 -17.28 16.09
CA ARG A 60 -10.90 -17.73 15.73
C ARG A 60 -11.28 -19.03 16.44
N ALA A 61 -10.36 -19.99 16.53
CA ALA A 61 -10.60 -21.25 17.22
C ALA A 61 -10.78 -21.08 18.74
N GLN A 62 -10.04 -20.16 19.36
CA GLN A 62 -10.12 -19.88 20.81
C GLN A 62 -11.31 -18.98 21.18
N TRP A 63 -11.90 -18.27 20.22
CA TRP A 63 -12.93 -17.26 20.45
C TRP A 63 -14.13 -17.75 21.28
N PRO A 64 -14.70 -18.95 21.05
CA PRO A 64 -15.84 -19.44 21.84
C PRO A 64 -15.52 -19.52 23.33
N SER A 65 -14.29 -19.89 23.70
CA SER A 65 -13.84 -19.99 25.10
C SER A 65 -13.49 -18.64 25.72
N LEU A 66 -13.03 -17.69 24.92
CA LEU A 66 -12.66 -16.33 25.36
C LEU A 66 -13.89 -15.43 25.60
N ARG A 67 -14.95 -15.61 24.80
CA ARG A 67 -16.15 -14.75 24.79
C ARG A 67 -16.81 -14.56 26.17
N GLY A 68 -16.89 -15.61 27.01
CA GLY A 68 -17.47 -15.54 28.31
C GLY A 68 -16.52 -15.12 29.44
N ARG A 69 -15.21 -15.09 29.18
CA ARG A 69 -14.14 -14.92 30.16
C ARG A 69 -13.28 -13.70 30.00
N PHE A 70 -13.55 -12.85 28.98
CA PHE A 70 -12.64 -11.75 28.61
C PHE A 70 -12.31 -10.79 29.78
N LEU A 71 -13.30 -10.51 30.63
CA LEU A 71 -13.13 -9.69 31.84
C LEU A 71 -12.41 -10.43 32.99
N GLN A 72 -12.34 -11.76 32.92
CA GLN A 72 -11.75 -12.64 33.94
C GLN A 72 -10.34 -13.12 33.55
N LEU A 73 -9.84 -12.72 32.36
CA LEU A 73 -8.49 -13.09 31.92
C LEU A 73 -7.46 -12.56 32.91
N THR A 74 -6.51 -13.41 33.26
CA THR A 74 -5.32 -13.02 34.04
C THR A 74 -4.45 -12.05 33.23
N GLN A 75 -3.53 -11.36 33.91
CA GLN A 75 -2.58 -10.44 33.24
C GLN A 75 -1.71 -11.19 32.22
N ASP A 76 -1.30 -12.43 32.54
CA ASP A 76 -0.48 -13.25 31.64
C ASP A 76 -1.27 -13.71 30.40
N GLU A 77 -2.55 -14.12 30.57
CA GLU A 77 -3.42 -14.44 29.43
C GLU A 77 -3.64 -13.21 28.53
N LYS A 78 -3.80 -12.01 29.11
CA LYS A 78 -3.91 -10.75 28.35
C LYS A 78 -2.64 -10.44 27.59
N LYS A 79 -1.45 -10.58 28.21
CA LYS A 79 -0.16 -10.41 27.54
C LYS A 79 0.04 -11.41 26.41
N GLN A 80 -0.27 -12.69 26.61
CA GLN A 80 -0.21 -13.71 25.58
C GLN A 80 -1.14 -13.39 24.40
N LEU A 81 -2.37 -12.95 24.68
CA LEU A 81 -3.32 -12.53 23.65
C LEU A 81 -2.81 -11.32 22.86
N GLN A 82 -2.26 -10.31 23.54
CA GLN A 82 -1.65 -9.15 22.89
C GLN A 82 -0.45 -9.54 22.02
N LYS A 83 0.41 -10.43 22.50
CA LYS A 83 1.54 -10.95 21.72
C LYS A 83 1.03 -11.68 20.45
N LEU A 84 0.05 -12.56 20.57
CA LEU A 84 -0.54 -13.26 19.46
C LEU A 84 -1.16 -12.31 18.42
N GLN A 85 -1.85 -11.26 18.85
CA GLN A 85 -2.40 -10.22 17.98
C GLN A 85 -1.29 -9.50 17.21
N ARG A 86 -0.21 -9.07 17.89
CA ARG A 86 0.92 -8.35 17.27
C ARG A 86 1.64 -9.22 16.25
N GLU A 87 1.95 -10.47 16.60
CA GLU A 87 2.59 -11.41 15.67
C GLU A 87 1.68 -11.65 14.46
N GLY A 88 0.37 -11.80 14.66
CA GLY A 88 -0.57 -11.96 13.56
C GLY A 88 -0.57 -10.76 12.60
N VAL A 89 -0.53 -9.50 13.10
CA VAL A 89 -0.47 -8.32 12.22
C VAL A 89 0.87 -8.26 11.48
N LYS A 90 2.00 -8.62 12.10
CA LYS A 90 3.30 -8.74 11.42
C LYS A 90 3.26 -9.77 10.30
N ASN A 91 2.72 -10.95 10.58
CA ASN A 91 2.62 -12.04 9.60
C ASN A 91 1.64 -11.70 8.47
N LEU A 92 0.56 -10.98 8.73
CA LEU A 92 -0.34 -10.45 7.71
C LEU A 92 0.36 -9.44 6.79
N ASN A 93 1.20 -8.55 7.36
CA ASN A 93 2.02 -7.62 6.60
C ASN A 93 2.95 -8.36 5.62
N LEU A 94 3.67 -9.36 6.11
CA LEU A 94 4.60 -10.16 5.30
C LEU A 94 3.85 -10.98 4.23
N ALA A 95 2.70 -11.56 4.58
CA ALA A 95 1.87 -12.31 3.64
C ALA A 95 1.35 -11.42 2.50
N TRP A 96 0.91 -10.20 2.82
CA TRP A 96 0.44 -9.27 1.78
C TRP A 96 1.58 -8.73 0.93
N LEU A 97 2.74 -8.44 1.50
CA LEU A 97 3.95 -8.08 0.73
C LEU A 97 4.33 -9.20 -0.25
N GLN A 98 4.28 -10.45 0.20
CA GLN A 98 4.53 -11.62 -0.65
C GLN A 98 3.49 -11.75 -1.76
N GLU A 99 2.20 -11.57 -1.46
CA GLU A 99 1.12 -11.59 -2.46
C GLU A 99 1.34 -10.54 -3.54
N MET A 100 1.60 -9.27 -3.16
CA MET A 100 1.93 -8.21 -4.12
C MET A 100 3.13 -8.56 -5.00
N SER A 101 4.09 -9.30 -4.45
CA SER A 101 5.33 -9.68 -5.16
C SER A 101 5.14 -10.81 -6.15
N THR A 102 4.15 -11.68 -5.99
CA THR A 102 4.01 -12.92 -6.76
C THR A 102 2.75 -13.01 -7.62
N THR A 103 1.68 -12.30 -7.25
CA THR A 103 0.39 -12.41 -7.93
C THR A 103 0.44 -11.91 -9.39
N SER A 104 -0.37 -12.52 -10.25
CA SER A 104 -0.71 -11.99 -11.57
C SER A 104 -1.74 -10.87 -11.51
N ASP A 105 -2.53 -10.78 -10.43
CA ASP A 105 -3.58 -9.78 -10.22
C ASP A 105 -3.01 -8.47 -9.64
N PHE A 106 -1.87 -8.03 -10.17
CA PHE A 106 -1.11 -6.93 -9.61
C PHE A 106 -1.81 -5.56 -9.70
N LEU A 107 -2.71 -5.34 -10.65
CA LEU A 107 -3.52 -4.10 -10.68
C LEU A 107 -4.45 -4.03 -9.48
N ARG A 108 -5.07 -5.15 -9.11
CA ARG A 108 -5.88 -5.26 -7.89
C ARG A 108 -5.06 -4.91 -6.65
N GLU A 109 -3.89 -5.51 -6.51
CA GLU A 109 -3.03 -5.27 -5.34
C GLU A 109 -2.47 -3.86 -5.32
N LYS A 110 -2.17 -3.26 -6.48
CA LYS A 110 -1.77 -1.85 -6.59
C LYS A 110 -2.88 -0.92 -6.10
N MET A 111 -4.11 -1.16 -6.53
CA MET A 111 -5.26 -0.38 -6.07
C MET A 111 -5.61 -0.69 -4.61
N ALA A 112 -5.44 -1.92 -4.15
CA ALA A 112 -5.61 -2.26 -2.74
C ALA A 112 -4.59 -1.50 -1.86
N LEU A 113 -3.34 -1.36 -2.30
CA LEU A 113 -2.33 -0.55 -1.61
C LEU A 113 -2.74 0.93 -1.56
N PHE A 114 -3.30 1.47 -2.67
CA PHE A 114 -3.87 2.81 -2.70
C PHE A 114 -5.01 2.97 -1.68
N TRP A 115 -5.99 2.06 -1.70
CA TRP A 115 -7.14 2.12 -0.81
C TRP A 115 -6.76 1.89 0.66
N HIS A 116 -5.76 1.07 0.93
CA HIS A 116 -5.20 0.90 2.28
C HIS A 116 -4.58 2.21 2.82
N GLY A 117 -3.97 3.01 1.95
CA GLY A 117 -3.50 4.36 2.29
C GLY A 117 -4.63 5.39 2.41
N HIS A 118 -5.65 5.31 1.53
CA HIS A 118 -6.81 6.21 1.52
C HIS A 118 -7.71 6.02 2.74
N PHE A 119 -8.00 4.78 3.11
CA PHE A 119 -8.77 4.37 4.29
C PHE A 119 -7.83 3.97 5.43
N ALA A 120 -6.83 4.80 5.68
CA ALA A 120 -5.79 4.48 6.66
C ALA A 120 -6.41 4.16 8.04
N CYS A 121 -6.08 2.98 8.55
CA CYS A 121 -6.62 2.46 9.78
C CYS A 121 -5.54 1.71 10.54
N ARG A 122 -5.46 1.93 11.87
CA ARG A 122 -4.50 1.26 12.74
C ARG A 122 -5.22 0.65 13.92
N VAL A 123 -5.30 -0.67 13.95
CA VAL A 123 -5.88 -1.42 15.06
C VAL A 123 -4.98 -2.61 15.43
N PRO A 124 -4.90 -2.96 16.74
CA PRO A 124 -4.06 -4.07 17.17
C PRO A 124 -4.65 -5.46 16.82
N ASN A 125 -5.94 -5.54 16.54
CA ASN A 125 -6.65 -6.79 16.32
C ASN A 125 -6.37 -7.35 14.92
N VAL A 126 -5.68 -8.50 14.85
CA VAL A 126 -5.34 -9.14 13.56
C VAL A 126 -6.58 -9.55 12.76
N LEU A 127 -7.65 -10.01 13.42
CA LEU A 127 -8.89 -10.43 12.74
C LEU A 127 -9.58 -9.24 12.05
N HIS A 128 -9.57 -8.08 12.71
CA HIS A 128 -10.09 -6.85 12.10
C HIS A 128 -9.24 -6.37 10.93
N ASN A 129 -7.89 -6.49 11.02
CA ASN A 129 -6.99 -6.16 9.91
C ASN A 129 -7.16 -7.13 8.73
N GLU A 130 -7.27 -8.44 8.96
CA GLU A 130 -7.54 -9.44 7.93
C GLU A 130 -8.85 -9.14 7.19
N GLN A 131 -9.93 -8.86 7.95
CA GLN A 131 -11.23 -8.53 7.37
C GLN A 131 -11.20 -7.22 6.57
N MET A 132 -10.55 -6.17 7.11
CA MET A 132 -10.42 -4.87 6.43
C MET A 132 -9.63 -5.01 5.13
N LEU A 133 -8.50 -5.72 5.16
CA LEU A 133 -7.68 -5.99 3.98
C LEU A 133 -8.46 -6.76 2.93
N GLN A 134 -9.21 -7.79 3.33
CA GLN A 134 -10.02 -8.58 2.41
C GLN A 134 -11.10 -7.73 1.74
N VAL A 135 -11.83 -6.91 2.51
CA VAL A 135 -12.83 -5.95 1.99
C VAL A 135 -12.20 -4.99 0.98
N ILE A 136 -11.02 -4.45 1.27
CA ILE A 136 -10.31 -3.54 0.36
C ILE A 136 -9.92 -4.28 -0.92
N ARG A 137 -9.34 -5.47 -0.84
CA ARG A 137 -8.87 -6.23 -2.01
C ARG A 137 -10.02 -6.71 -2.90
N GLU A 138 -11.14 -7.13 -2.33
CA GLU A 138 -12.34 -7.54 -3.06
C GLU A 138 -12.95 -6.40 -3.87
N ASN A 139 -12.95 -5.19 -3.30
CA ASN A 139 -13.57 -4.01 -3.90
C ASN A 139 -12.58 -3.10 -4.63
N ALA A 140 -11.28 -3.44 -4.68
CA ALA A 140 -10.23 -2.56 -5.18
C ALA A 140 -10.44 -2.07 -6.62
N LEU A 141 -11.13 -2.85 -7.46
CA LEU A 141 -11.47 -2.55 -8.86
C LEU A 141 -13.00 -2.52 -9.10
N GLY A 142 -13.79 -2.49 -8.04
CA GLY A 142 -15.25 -2.50 -8.07
C GLY A 142 -15.86 -1.10 -8.10
N ASN A 143 -16.95 -0.94 -7.35
CA ASN A 143 -17.61 0.35 -7.15
C ASN A 143 -17.09 1.01 -5.88
N PHE A 144 -16.74 2.31 -5.95
CA PHE A 144 -16.23 3.05 -4.81
C PHE A 144 -17.29 3.23 -3.70
N GLY A 145 -18.56 3.37 -4.06
CA GLY A 145 -19.65 3.47 -3.09
C GLY A 145 -19.77 2.19 -2.25
N ASP A 146 -19.70 1.02 -2.91
CA ASP A 146 -19.69 -0.27 -2.22
C ASP A 146 -18.47 -0.42 -1.31
N LEU A 147 -17.29 -0.03 -1.80
CA LEU A 147 -16.06 -0.01 -1.02
C LEU A 147 -16.18 0.92 0.20
N LEU A 148 -16.70 2.14 0.02
CA LEU A 148 -16.90 3.12 1.08
C LEU A 148 -17.82 2.57 2.18
N VAL A 149 -18.95 1.97 1.79
CA VAL A 149 -19.92 1.35 2.72
C VAL A 149 -19.28 0.19 3.46
N ALA A 150 -18.59 -0.73 2.75
CA ALA A 150 -17.99 -1.92 3.34
C ALA A 150 -16.87 -1.56 4.33
N VAL A 151 -16.01 -0.60 3.98
CA VAL A 151 -14.96 -0.07 4.87
C VAL A 151 -15.56 0.65 6.07
N SER A 152 -16.56 1.50 5.88
CA SER A 152 -17.22 2.24 6.95
C SER A 152 -17.87 1.33 8.00
N LYS A 153 -18.36 0.16 7.57
CA LYS A 153 -18.96 -0.87 8.44
C LYS A 153 -17.95 -1.88 8.97
N SER A 154 -16.68 -1.82 8.56
CA SER A 154 -15.67 -2.76 9.06
C SER A 154 -15.37 -2.52 10.55
N PRO A 155 -15.13 -3.58 11.34
CA PRO A 155 -14.84 -3.45 12.77
C PRO A 155 -13.53 -2.67 13.00
N ALA A 156 -12.57 -2.77 12.09
CA ALA A 156 -11.33 -2.01 12.17
C ALA A 156 -11.59 -0.50 12.12
N MET A 157 -12.37 -0.02 11.14
CA MET A 157 -12.68 1.40 10.97
C MET A 157 -13.57 1.92 12.12
N LEU A 158 -14.60 1.16 12.50
CA LEU A 158 -15.48 1.52 13.61
C LEU A 158 -14.72 1.62 14.94
N GLN A 159 -13.72 0.75 15.16
CA GLN A 159 -12.86 0.78 16.33
C GLN A 159 -11.89 1.96 16.27
N PHE A 160 -11.20 2.15 15.16
CA PHE A 160 -10.15 3.16 15.00
C PHE A 160 -10.69 4.58 15.16
N LEU A 161 -11.86 4.87 14.61
CA LEU A 161 -12.51 6.18 14.70
C LEU A 161 -13.53 6.27 15.84
N ASN A 162 -13.54 5.30 16.76
CA ASN A 162 -14.40 5.25 17.95
C ASN A 162 -15.91 5.31 17.67
N ASN A 163 -16.35 4.95 16.46
CA ASN A 163 -17.77 5.04 16.13
C ASN A 163 -18.63 3.97 16.84
N GLN A 164 -18.04 2.84 17.29
CA GLN A 164 -18.76 1.87 18.12
C GLN A 164 -19.25 2.43 19.48
N GLN A 165 -18.72 3.61 19.89
CA GLN A 165 -19.14 4.35 21.08
C GLN A 165 -20.13 5.48 20.76
N ASN A 166 -20.42 5.74 19.48
CA ASN A 166 -21.30 6.80 19.01
C ASN A 166 -22.77 6.47 19.34
N ARG A 167 -23.41 7.26 20.23
CA ARG A 167 -24.76 7.05 20.76
C ARG A 167 -25.55 8.33 20.72
N LYS A 168 -26.88 8.23 20.60
CA LYS A 168 -27.80 9.38 20.52
C LYS A 168 -27.66 10.40 21.67
N GLN A 169 -27.29 9.95 22.86
CA GLN A 169 -27.08 10.84 24.02
C GLN A 169 -25.77 11.62 23.96
N HIS A 170 -24.76 11.04 23.30
CA HIS A 170 -23.42 11.59 23.16
C HIS A 170 -22.87 11.27 21.77
N PRO A 171 -23.32 11.99 20.71
CA PRO A 171 -22.80 11.78 19.36
C PRO A 171 -21.30 12.05 19.30
N ASN A 172 -20.56 11.18 18.60
CA ASN A 172 -19.12 11.29 18.39
C ASN A 172 -18.88 11.72 16.94
N GLU A 173 -18.28 12.88 16.76
CA GLU A 173 -18.07 13.51 15.44
C GLU A 173 -16.90 12.94 14.64
N ASN A 174 -15.98 12.20 15.29
CA ASN A 174 -14.72 11.81 14.68
C ASN A 174 -14.93 11.03 13.36
N PHE A 175 -15.74 9.97 13.40
CA PHE A 175 -16.01 9.18 12.21
C PHE A 175 -16.69 10.01 11.10
N ALA A 176 -17.70 10.82 11.43
CA ALA A 176 -18.41 11.65 10.48
C ALA A 176 -17.49 12.67 9.80
N ARG A 177 -16.61 13.31 10.58
CA ARG A 177 -15.61 14.27 10.07
C ARG A 177 -14.66 13.61 9.08
N GLU A 178 -14.05 12.48 9.45
CA GLU A 178 -13.09 11.79 8.59
C GLU A 178 -13.71 11.24 7.30
N VAL A 179 -14.94 10.73 7.37
CA VAL A 179 -15.67 10.28 6.17
C VAL A 179 -15.88 11.44 5.20
N MET A 180 -16.23 12.65 5.67
CA MET A 180 -16.41 13.82 4.81
C MET A 180 -15.07 14.36 4.31
N GLU A 181 -14.09 14.51 5.20
CA GLU A 181 -12.85 15.22 4.93
C GLU A 181 -11.83 14.36 4.18
N LEU A 182 -11.56 13.14 4.67
CA LEU A 182 -10.47 12.33 4.13
C LEU A 182 -10.95 11.31 3.10
N PHE A 183 -12.15 10.76 3.27
CA PHE A 183 -12.59 9.63 2.47
C PHE A 183 -13.49 10.02 1.30
N THR A 184 -14.14 11.20 1.35
CA THR A 184 -15.07 11.64 0.29
C THR A 184 -14.78 13.03 -0.24
N MET A 185 -15.39 14.10 0.30
CA MET A 185 -15.47 15.41 -0.34
C MET A 185 -14.20 16.27 -0.24
N GLY A 186 -13.32 16.00 0.73
CA GLY A 186 -12.21 16.90 1.04
C GLY A 186 -12.59 18.08 1.93
N ARG A 187 -11.58 18.83 2.37
CA ARG A 187 -11.74 20.01 3.24
C ARG A 187 -12.54 21.13 2.57
N GLY A 188 -13.31 21.87 3.37
CA GLY A 188 -14.00 23.10 2.93
C GLY A 188 -15.27 22.86 2.13
N GLN A 189 -15.71 21.61 1.96
CA GLN A 189 -16.92 21.26 1.21
C GLN A 189 -18.14 21.01 2.12
N TYR A 190 -18.00 21.17 3.42
CA TYR A 190 -19.03 20.93 4.44
C TYR A 190 -18.88 21.90 5.60
N THR A 191 -19.91 22.03 6.42
CA THR A 191 -19.92 22.86 7.63
C THR A 191 -19.77 22.03 8.90
N GLU A 192 -19.42 22.68 10.03
CA GLU A 192 -19.41 22.03 11.33
C GLU A 192 -20.80 21.49 11.74
N GLN A 193 -21.88 22.10 11.23
CA GLN A 193 -23.22 21.59 11.44
C GLN A 193 -23.44 20.28 10.69
N ASP A 194 -22.93 20.14 9.45
CA ASP A 194 -23.00 18.88 8.71
C ASP A 194 -22.24 17.76 9.45
N VAL A 195 -21.10 18.07 10.08
CA VAL A 195 -20.37 17.10 10.91
C VAL A 195 -21.23 16.58 12.06
N LYS A 196 -21.90 17.49 12.79
CA LYS A 196 -22.78 17.13 13.91
C LYS A 196 -23.98 16.30 13.45
N GLU A 197 -24.61 16.70 12.36
CA GLU A 197 -25.76 15.98 11.80
C GLU A 197 -25.35 14.59 11.26
N GLY A 198 -24.19 14.50 10.60
CA GLY A 198 -23.60 13.24 10.20
C GLY A 198 -23.29 12.33 11.39
N ALA A 199 -22.70 12.87 12.45
CA ALA A 199 -22.43 12.11 13.69
C ALA A 199 -23.72 11.52 14.30
N ARG A 200 -24.81 12.29 14.34
CA ARG A 200 -26.14 11.82 14.76
C ARG A 200 -26.64 10.68 13.90
N ALA A 201 -26.40 10.73 12.58
CA ALA A 201 -26.82 9.68 11.65
C ALA A 201 -26.05 8.38 11.83
N PHE A 202 -24.75 8.44 12.18
CA PHE A 202 -23.92 7.27 12.43
C PHE A 202 -24.07 6.68 13.85
N THR A 203 -24.92 7.26 14.71
CA THR A 203 -25.20 6.69 16.04
C THR A 203 -25.76 5.27 15.94
N GLY A 204 -25.36 4.42 16.86
CA GLY A 204 -25.81 3.02 16.93
C GLY A 204 -25.07 2.05 16.00
N TRP A 205 -24.18 2.54 15.11
CA TRP A 205 -23.29 1.69 14.34
C TRP A 205 -22.22 1.07 15.25
N GLY A 206 -21.98 -0.22 15.12
CA GLY A 206 -20.98 -0.95 15.88
C GLY A 206 -20.76 -2.33 15.30
N PHE A 207 -20.08 -3.18 16.04
CA PHE A 207 -19.83 -4.56 15.66
C PHE A 207 -20.04 -5.49 16.86
N ASN A 208 -20.34 -6.76 16.56
CA ASN A 208 -20.43 -7.80 17.56
C ASN A 208 -19.02 -8.36 17.88
N PRO A 209 -18.90 -9.22 18.89
CA PRO A 209 -17.62 -9.85 19.21
C PRO A 209 -17.00 -10.69 18.08
N GLN A 210 -17.74 -11.11 17.08
CA GLN A 210 -17.27 -11.83 15.91
C GLN A 210 -16.70 -10.89 14.82
N GLY A 211 -16.79 -9.57 15.03
CA GLY A 211 -16.38 -8.56 14.05
C GLY A 211 -17.44 -8.27 12.98
N GLU A 212 -18.65 -8.75 13.15
CA GLU A 212 -19.75 -8.48 12.21
C GLU A 212 -20.41 -7.15 12.55
N PHE A 213 -20.74 -6.35 11.54
CA PHE A 213 -21.44 -5.09 11.70
C PHE A 213 -22.80 -5.29 12.37
N VAL A 214 -23.13 -4.42 13.35
CA VAL A 214 -24.42 -4.41 14.06
C VAL A 214 -24.95 -2.99 14.12
N PHE A 215 -26.16 -2.77 13.66
CA PHE A 215 -26.92 -1.54 13.90
C PHE A 215 -27.77 -1.67 15.16
N ARG A 216 -27.43 -0.89 16.20
CA ARG A 216 -28.10 -0.88 17.50
C ARG A 216 -29.17 0.23 17.50
N LYS A 217 -30.37 -0.09 17.03
CA LYS A 217 -31.47 0.86 16.86
C LYS A 217 -31.81 1.65 18.16
N ASN A 218 -31.71 1.02 19.29
CA ASN A 218 -31.95 1.67 20.59
C ASN A 218 -30.93 2.76 20.95
N LEU A 219 -29.76 2.76 20.32
CA LEU A 219 -28.70 3.76 20.48
C LEU A 219 -28.71 4.80 19.38
N HIS A 220 -29.51 4.62 18.30
CA HIS A 220 -29.60 5.51 17.16
C HIS A 220 -30.46 6.74 17.45
N ASP A 221 -30.09 7.88 16.88
CA ASP A 221 -30.87 9.12 16.86
C ASP A 221 -31.82 9.11 15.66
N ASP A 222 -33.10 8.82 15.91
CA ASP A 222 -34.14 8.79 14.86
C ASP A 222 -34.70 10.20 14.53
N GLY A 223 -34.19 11.28 15.13
CA GLY A 223 -34.59 12.65 14.85
C GLY A 223 -34.33 13.10 13.43
N VAL A 224 -35.04 14.15 13.02
CA VAL A 224 -34.77 14.82 11.74
C VAL A 224 -33.36 15.44 11.77
N LYS A 225 -32.65 15.32 10.66
CA LYS A 225 -31.29 15.83 10.44
C LYS A 225 -31.27 16.74 9.20
N HIS A 226 -30.40 17.73 9.22
CA HIS A 226 -30.16 18.64 8.11
C HIS A 226 -28.71 18.44 7.65
N PHE A 227 -28.50 17.79 6.49
CA PHE A 227 -27.19 17.40 6.04
C PHE A 227 -27.00 17.76 4.56
N LEU A 228 -25.99 18.59 4.25
CA LEU A 228 -25.66 19.04 2.90
C LEU A 228 -26.89 19.52 2.10
N GLY A 229 -27.72 20.37 2.73
CA GLY A 229 -28.93 20.94 2.14
C GLY A 229 -30.13 20.01 2.07
N LYS A 230 -30.02 18.76 2.50
CA LYS A 230 -31.13 17.80 2.58
C LYS A 230 -31.67 17.72 4.00
N THR A 231 -32.97 17.40 4.10
CA THR A 231 -33.65 17.25 5.40
C THR A 231 -34.37 15.91 5.44
N GLY A 232 -34.12 15.11 6.48
CA GLY A 232 -34.73 13.79 6.65
C GLY A 232 -34.33 13.07 7.92
N ARG A 233 -34.90 11.87 8.15
CA ARG A 233 -34.48 10.98 9.22
C ARG A 233 -33.36 10.07 8.73
N PHE A 234 -32.20 10.66 8.48
CA PHE A 234 -31.07 9.97 7.88
C PHE A 234 -30.39 8.99 8.83
N THR A 235 -30.05 7.83 8.31
CA THR A 235 -29.14 6.84 8.88
C THR A 235 -27.73 7.04 8.33
N GLY A 236 -26.74 6.29 8.85
CA GLY A 236 -25.37 6.34 8.32
C GLY A 236 -25.29 5.94 6.85
N ASP A 237 -26.10 4.99 6.37
CA ASP A 237 -26.15 4.61 4.96
C ASP A 237 -26.68 5.75 4.09
N ASP A 238 -27.67 6.51 4.54
CA ASP A 238 -28.18 7.68 3.83
C ASP A 238 -27.12 8.78 3.72
N ILE A 239 -26.33 8.98 4.79
CA ILE A 239 -25.21 9.95 4.77
C ILE A 239 -24.18 9.56 3.71
N LEU A 240 -23.75 8.29 3.68
CA LEU A 240 -22.79 7.81 2.67
C LEU A 240 -23.33 8.01 1.25
N GLN A 241 -24.63 7.75 1.03
CA GLN A 241 -25.25 7.97 -0.26
C GLN A 241 -25.27 9.46 -0.63
N ILE A 242 -25.62 10.36 0.30
CA ILE A 242 -25.64 11.82 0.06
C ILE A 242 -24.22 12.33 -0.27
N LEU A 243 -23.18 11.77 0.35
CA LEU A 243 -21.79 12.12 0.06
C LEU A 243 -21.39 11.69 -1.36
N LEU A 244 -21.86 10.54 -1.85
CA LEU A 244 -21.62 10.08 -3.23
C LEU A 244 -22.36 10.91 -4.29
N GLU A 245 -23.45 11.60 -3.95
CA GLU A 245 -24.13 12.54 -4.84
C GLU A 245 -23.36 13.85 -5.04
N GLN A 246 -22.37 14.15 -4.17
CA GLN A 246 -21.57 15.35 -4.26
C GLN A 246 -20.47 15.21 -5.32
N ARG A 247 -20.44 16.09 -6.33
CA ARG A 247 -19.35 16.10 -7.32
C ARG A 247 -17.97 16.32 -6.70
N ALA A 248 -17.91 17.01 -5.55
CA ALA A 248 -16.69 17.18 -4.76
C ALA A 248 -16.06 15.82 -4.35
N THR A 249 -16.86 14.79 -4.06
CA THR A 249 -16.39 13.43 -3.77
C THR A 249 -15.66 12.84 -4.96
N ALA A 250 -16.24 12.91 -6.15
CA ALA A 250 -15.59 12.42 -7.37
C ALA A 250 -14.28 13.17 -7.66
N TYR A 251 -14.26 14.48 -7.46
CA TYR A 251 -13.06 15.30 -7.65
C TYR A 251 -11.94 14.93 -6.67
N HIS A 252 -12.24 14.91 -5.38
CA HIS A 252 -11.26 14.63 -4.33
C HIS A 252 -10.65 13.21 -4.46
N VAL A 253 -11.49 12.21 -4.69
CA VAL A 253 -11.01 10.82 -4.88
C VAL A 253 -10.19 10.70 -6.17
N SER A 254 -10.64 11.34 -7.27
CA SER A 254 -9.89 11.37 -8.53
C SER A 254 -8.54 12.08 -8.41
N GLU A 255 -8.46 13.16 -7.64
CA GLU A 255 -7.19 13.85 -7.36
C GLU A 255 -6.21 12.95 -6.61
N LYS A 256 -6.67 12.19 -5.60
CA LYS A 256 -5.84 11.22 -4.89
C LYS A 256 -5.37 10.09 -5.80
N ILE A 257 -6.25 9.55 -6.66
CA ILE A 257 -5.89 8.52 -7.66
C ILE A 257 -4.87 9.10 -8.66
N TYR A 258 -5.05 10.34 -9.10
CA TYR A 258 -4.11 11.02 -9.98
C TYR A 258 -2.72 11.12 -9.35
N ARG A 259 -2.63 11.57 -8.08
CA ARG A 259 -1.36 11.66 -7.35
C ARG A 259 -0.67 10.30 -7.23
N PHE A 260 -1.43 9.23 -7.08
CA PHE A 260 -0.89 7.89 -6.91
C PHE A 260 -0.49 7.22 -8.24
N LEU A 261 -1.24 7.46 -9.32
CA LEU A 261 -1.04 6.75 -10.59
C LEU A 261 -0.43 7.61 -11.70
N VAL A 262 -0.42 8.94 -11.59
CA VAL A 262 -0.02 9.83 -12.69
C VAL A 262 1.14 10.74 -12.29
N ASN A 263 0.91 11.66 -11.37
CA ASN A 263 1.92 12.66 -11.02
C ASN A 263 1.64 13.24 -9.63
N ASP A 264 2.67 13.42 -8.81
CA ASP A 264 2.54 14.05 -7.49
C ASP A 264 1.97 15.47 -7.54
N THR A 265 2.15 16.18 -8.66
CA THR A 265 1.57 17.50 -8.91
C THR A 265 0.36 17.35 -9.83
N PRO A 266 -0.89 17.48 -9.31
CA PRO A 266 -2.10 17.33 -10.10
C PRO A 266 -2.25 18.42 -11.15
N ASP A 267 -2.65 18.02 -12.36
CA ASP A 267 -3.16 18.92 -13.39
C ASP A 267 -4.68 19.07 -13.17
N PRO A 268 -5.19 20.28 -12.84
CA PRO A 268 -6.60 20.47 -12.50
C PRO A 268 -7.56 20.07 -13.64
N GLY A 269 -7.15 20.24 -14.90
CA GLY A 269 -7.95 19.87 -16.07
C GLY A 269 -8.08 18.35 -16.21
N GLN A 270 -6.98 17.63 -16.03
CA GLN A 270 -6.96 16.16 -16.08
C GLN A 270 -7.71 15.57 -14.88
N VAL A 271 -7.53 16.12 -13.68
CA VAL A 271 -8.29 15.72 -12.48
C VAL A 271 -9.78 15.92 -12.68
N GLN A 272 -10.20 17.08 -13.22
CA GLN A 272 -11.61 17.34 -13.51
C GLN A 272 -12.18 16.37 -14.55
N GLN A 273 -11.40 16.02 -15.57
CA GLN A 273 -11.80 15.00 -16.54
C GLN A 273 -11.98 13.62 -15.89
N MET A 274 -11.05 13.20 -15.03
CA MET A 274 -11.16 11.97 -14.26
C MET A 274 -12.38 11.99 -13.34
N ALA A 275 -12.63 13.11 -12.65
CA ALA A 275 -13.78 13.28 -11.77
C ALA A 275 -15.11 13.13 -12.50
N ASN A 276 -15.22 13.71 -13.72
CA ASN A 276 -16.39 13.54 -14.55
C ASN A 276 -16.58 12.07 -14.97
N TRP A 277 -15.54 11.40 -15.44
CA TRP A 277 -15.61 9.98 -15.77
C TRP A 277 -16.04 9.12 -14.59
N PHE A 278 -15.53 9.43 -13.40
CA PHE A 278 -15.81 8.68 -12.20
C PHE A 278 -17.23 8.89 -11.71
N TYR A 279 -17.70 10.13 -11.67
CA TYR A 279 -19.07 10.47 -11.29
C TYR A 279 -20.09 9.87 -12.28
N ASP A 280 -19.87 10.07 -13.59
CA ASP A 280 -20.81 9.65 -14.65
C ASP A 280 -20.89 8.12 -14.80
N SER A 281 -19.84 7.37 -14.38
CA SER A 281 -19.85 5.90 -14.32
C SER A 281 -20.55 5.36 -13.07
N GLY A 282 -21.09 6.21 -12.19
CA GLY A 282 -21.59 5.80 -10.88
C GLY A 282 -20.50 5.27 -9.97
N TYR A 283 -19.30 5.88 -10.04
CA TYR A 283 -18.14 5.52 -9.24
C TYR A 283 -17.53 4.13 -9.54
N ASP A 284 -17.60 3.65 -10.78
CA ASP A 284 -16.93 2.42 -11.21
C ASP A 284 -15.41 2.65 -11.37
N ILE A 285 -14.62 2.07 -10.45
CA ILE A 285 -13.17 2.22 -10.40
C ILE A 285 -12.50 1.65 -11.65
N ALA A 286 -12.92 0.48 -12.12
CA ALA A 286 -12.34 -0.15 -13.30
C ALA A 286 -12.55 0.68 -14.56
N THR A 287 -13.72 1.30 -14.73
CA THR A 287 -14.02 2.22 -15.84
C THR A 287 -13.14 3.47 -15.77
N LEU A 288 -12.94 4.06 -14.59
CA LEU A 288 -12.03 5.19 -14.42
C LEU A 288 -10.61 4.80 -14.83
N LEU A 289 -10.10 3.66 -14.36
CA LEU A 289 -8.74 3.18 -14.67
C LEU A 289 -8.57 2.84 -16.15
N GLU A 290 -9.58 2.22 -16.80
CA GLU A 290 -9.54 1.95 -18.24
C GLU A 290 -9.40 3.25 -19.04
N LYS A 291 -10.21 4.26 -18.73
CA LYS A 291 -10.13 5.58 -19.38
C LYS A 291 -8.79 6.27 -19.09
N LEU A 292 -8.29 6.22 -17.85
CA LEU A 292 -7.01 6.79 -17.47
C LEU A 292 -5.87 6.16 -18.27
N PHE A 293 -5.72 4.84 -18.23
CA PHE A 293 -4.61 4.12 -18.87
C PHE A 293 -4.69 4.08 -20.41
N THR A 294 -5.82 4.46 -20.99
CA THR A 294 -5.97 4.59 -22.46
C THR A 294 -5.93 6.03 -22.95
N SER A 295 -5.80 7.00 -22.06
CA SER A 295 -5.67 8.43 -22.41
C SER A 295 -4.28 8.74 -22.94
N ASP A 296 -4.22 9.52 -24.02
CA ASP A 296 -2.92 9.90 -24.61
C ASP A 296 -2.07 10.69 -23.62
N TRP A 297 -2.68 11.61 -22.87
CA TRP A 297 -1.98 12.44 -21.89
C TRP A 297 -1.36 11.65 -20.72
N PHE A 298 -1.85 10.43 -20.43
CA PHE A 298 -1.23 9.56 -19.41
C PHE A 298 0.23 9.22 -19.78
N TYR A 299 0.55 9.19 -21.06
CA TYR A 299 1.87 8.91 -21.62
C TYR A 299 2.65 10.15 -22.00
N ASP A 300 2.21 11.35 -21.58
CA ASP A 300 3.00 12.57 -21.78
C ASP A 300 4.33 12.47 -21.03
N THR A 301 5.39 13.01 -21.61
CA THR A 301 6.76 12.97 -21.04
C THR A 301 6.84 13.56 -19.64
N ARG A 302 6.00 14.55 -19.32
CA ARG A 302 5.91 15.14 -17.97
C ARG A 302 5.45 14.18 -16.87
N HIS A 303 4.88 13.03 -17.23
CA HIS A 303 4.42 12.01 -16.29
C HIS A 303 5.39 10.81 -16.19
N ILE A 304 6.34 10.72 -17.14
CA ILE A 304 7.33 9.65 -17.16
C ILE A 304 8.42 9.95 -16.12
N GLY A 305 8.65 9.01 -15.19
CA GLY A 305 9.59 9.21 -14.10
C GLY A 305 9.18 10.29 -13.06
N ALA A 306 7.91 10.72 -13.09
CA ALA A 306 7.42 11.81 -12.24
C ALA A 306 6.90 11.34 -10.86
N HIS A 307 6.73 10.03 -10.66
CA HIS A 307 6.25 9.46 -9.40
C HIS A 307 7.40 8.80 -8.64
N ILE A 308 7.60 9.22 -7.40
CA ILE A 308 8.55 8.58 -6.49
C ILE A 308 7.91 7.30 -5.95
N LYS A 309 8.52 6.16 -6.25
CA LYS A 309 8.05 4.86 -5.73
C LYS A 309 7.96 4.93 -4.21
N SER A 310 6.82 4.60 -3.64
CA SER A 310 6.71 4.40 -2.19
C SER A 310 7.65 3.26 -1.75
N PRO A 311 8.00 3.16 -0.46
CA PRO A 311 8.83 2.06 0.02
C PRO A 311 8.29 0.67 -0.33
N ILE A 312 6.97 0.46 -0.23
CA ILE A 312 6.33 -0.81 -0.62
C ILE A 312 6.45 -1.04 -2.13
N GLU A 313 6.19 -0.03 -2.97
CA GLU A 313 6.35 -0.15 -4.42
C GLU A 313 7.78 -0.50 -4.81
N LEU A 314 8.77 0.12 -4.15
CA LEU A 314 10.19 -0.15 -4.38
C LEU A 314 10.53 -1.62 -4.03
N MET A 315 10.19 -2.07 -2.83
CA MET A 315 10.49 -3.42 -2.35
C MET A 315 9.78 -4.50 -3.18
N VAL A 316 8.49 -4.31 -3.46
CA VAL A 316 7.71 -5.24 -4.30
C VAL A 316 8.25 -5.28 -5.72
N GLY A 317 8.60 -4.12 -6.30
CA GLY A 317 9.18 -4.03 -7.64
C GLY A 317 10.53 -4.77 -7.74
N MET A 318 11.37 -4.64 -6.71
CA MET A 318 12.63 -5.39 -6.63
C MET A 318 12.37 -6.89 -6.54
N GLN A 319 11.45 -7.32 -5.68
CA GLN A 319 11.07 -8.74 -5.53
C GLN A 319 10.49 -9.34 -6.82
N ARG A 320 9.70 -8.58 -7.56
CA ARG A 320 9.15 -9.03 -8.86
C ARG A 320 10.22 -9.12 -9.93
N THR A 321 11.25 -8.29 -9.86
CA THR A 321 12.37 -8.29 -10.82
C THR A 321 13.30 -9.47 -10.57
N ILE A 322 13.77 -9.62 -9.32
CA ILE A 322 14.66 -10.69 -8.87
C ILE A 322 14.18 -11.14 -7.48
N PRO A 323 13.48 -12.28 -7.40
CA PRO A 323 13.02 -12.78 -6.11
C PRO A 323 14.18 -13.07 -5.16
N VAL A 324 14.03 -12.61 -3.92
CA VAL A 324 14.97 -12.92 -2.83
C VAL A 324 14.19 -13.43 -1.62
N SER A 325 14.65 -14.52 -1.04
CA SER A 325 14.13 -15.06 0.20
C SER A 325 15.18 -14.97 1.31
N TYR A 326 14.72 -14.67 2.51
CA TYR A 326 15.55 -14.58 3.70
C TYR A 326 15.17 -15.68 4.68
N ARG A 327 16.15 -16.22 5.39
CA ARG A 327 15.90 -17.16 6.48
C ARG A 327 15.01 -16.52 7.55
N ASN A 328 15.19 -15.24 7.84
CA ASN A 328 14.32 -14.46 8.72
C ASN A 328 13.51 -13.45 7.88
N PRO A 329 12.21 -13.68 7.65
CA PRO A 329 11.39 -12.78 6.83
C PRO A 329 11.16 -11.41 7.48
N ASN A 330 11.40 -11.24 8.77
CA ASN A 330 11.25 -9.96 9.48
C ASN A 330 12.19 -8.85 8.96
N ILE A 331 13.18 -9.21 8.14
CA ILE A 331 14.03 -8.24 7.44
C ILE A 331 13.19 -7.27 6.59
N TRP A 332 12.08 -7.74 6.01
CA TRP A 332 11.17 -6.89 5.24
C TRP A 332 10.47 -5.85 6.12
N LEU A 333 10.14 -6.18 7.37
CA LEU A 333 9.59 -5.22 8.33
C LEU A 333 10.64 -4.18 8.74
N LEU A 334 11.91 -4.59 8.85
CA LEU A 334 13.01 -3.65 9.11
C LEU A 334 13.13 -2.63 7.98
N PHE A 335 13.10 -3.05 6.71
CA PHE A 335 13.15 -2.12 5.57
C PHE A 335 11.92 -1.21 5.51
N GLN A 336 10.72 -1.73 5.76
CA GLN A 336 9.50 -0.92 5.84
C GLN A 336 9.62 0.18 6.90
N ARG A 337 10.14 -0.15 8.09
CA ARG A 337 10.39 0.81 9.18
C ARG A 337 11.43 1.85 8.79
N SER A 338 12.56 1.41 8.26
CA SER A 338 13.68 2.30 7.90
C SER A 338 13.33 3.24 6.75
N LEU A 339 12.36 2.87 5.91
CA LEU A 339 11.83 3.66 4.80
C LEU A 339 10.49 4.34 5.12
N GLU A 340 9.97 4.20 6.35
CA GLU A 340 8.78 4.87 6.90
C GLU A 340 7.44 4.50 6.26
N GLN A 341 7.33 3.30 5.65
CA GLN A 341 6.04 2.76 5.24
C GLN A 341 5.86 1.34 5.76
N VAL A 342 5.16 1.20 6.88
CA VAL A 342 4.84 -0.10 7.46
C VAL A 342 3.36 -0.39 7.24
N LEU A 343 3.04 -1.44 6.50
CA LEU A 343 1.65 -1.85 6.23
C LEU A 343 0.91 -2.08 7.55
N PHE A 344 -0.35 -1.65 7.63
CA PHE A 344 -1.23 -1.64 8.82
C PHE A 344 -0.85 -0.66 9.93
N TYR A 345 0.24 0.12 9.75
CA TYR A 345 0.70 1.11 10.72
C TYR A 345 0.85 2.49 10.07
N PRO A 346 -0.26 3.08 9.56
CA PRO A 346 -0.20 4.44 9.04
C PRO A 346 0.15 5.42 10.16
N PRO A 347 0.88 6.52 9.86
CA PRO A 347 1.28 7.52 10.86
C PRO A 347 0.07 8.22 11.50
N ASN A 348 -1.02 8.39 10.76
CA ASN A 348 -2.28 8.97 11.22
C ASN A 348 -3.44 8.53 10.30
N VAL A 349 -4.66 9.04 10.57
CA VAL A 349 -5.87 8.72 9.79
C VAL A 349 -5.80 9.20 8.33
N GLY A 350 -4.98 10.20 8.02
CA GLY A 350 -4.75 10.67 6.65
C GLY A 350 -3.83 9.77 5.81
N GLY A 351 -3.27 8.70 6.41
CA GLY A 351 -2.36 7.78 5.75
C GLY A 351 -0.94 8.32 5.62
N TRP A 352 -0.20 7.78 4.65
CA TRP A 352 1.15 8.22 4.33
C TRP A 352 1.09 9.40 3.35
N PRO A 353 1.93 10.44 3.56
CA PRO A 353 1.85 11.68 2.76
C PRO A 353 2.24 11.48 1.28
N GLY A 354 3.06 10.47 0.96
CA GLY A 354 3.45 10.18 -0.43
C GLY A 354 4.45 11.15 -1.05
N GLY A 355 4.76 10.94 -2.32
CA GLY A 355 5.57 11.82 -3.15
C GLY A 355 6.94 12.15 -2.57
N LYS A 356 7.31 13.42 -2.56
CA LYS A 356 8.60 13.89 -2.04
C LYS A 356 8.83 13.58 -0.57
N SER A 357 7.77 13.31 0.21
CA SER A 357 7.92 12.94 1.62
C SER A 357 8.61 11.59 1.85
N TRP A 358 8.71 10.75 0.81
CA TRP A 358 9.49 9.51 0.85
C TRP A 358 11.01 9.73 0.83
N ILE A 359 11.48 10.96 0.57
CA ILE A 359 12.89 11.27 0.35
C ILE A 359 13.36 12.30 1.35
N ASP A 360 14.16 11.88 2.30
CA ASP A 360 15.07 12.69 3.09
C ASP A 360 16.51 12.17 2.92
N SER A 361 17.49 12.81 3.57
CA SER A 361 18.90 12.44 3.41
C SER A 361 19.18 10.99 3.81
N SER A 362 18.54 10.48 4.86
CA SER A 362 18.76 9.11 5.35
C SER A 362 18.02 8.08 4.54
N SER A 363 16.75 8.33 4.21
CA SER A 363 15.95 7.43 3.39
C SER A 363 16.48 7.34 1.97
N LEU A 364 16.96 8.44 1.36
CA LEU A 364 17.58 8.41 0.04
C LEU A 364 18.81 7.50 0.03
N MET A 365 19.73 7.66 0.99
CA MET A 365 20.93 6.82 1.07
C MET A 365 20.58 5.35 1.23
N LEU A 366 19.58 5.03 2.04
CA LEU A 366 19.12 3.65 2.21
C LEU A 366 18.50 3.12 0.91
N ARG A 367 17.64 3.90 0.26
CA ARG A 367 16.99 3.52 -1.00
C ARG A 367 17.99 3.19 -2.12
N LEU A 368 19.03 4.01 -2.27
CA LEU A 368 20.10 3.78 -3.27
C LEU A 368 20.99 2.57 -2.93
N ARG A 369 21.10 2.21 -1.65
CA ARG A 369 21.90 1.06 -1.19
C ARG A 369 21.10 -0.22 -1.05
N LEU A 370 19.78 -0.13 -0.98
CA LEU A 370 18.89 -1.29 -0.78
C LEU A 370 19.16 -2.43 -1.77
N PRO A 371 19.39 -2.20 -3.09
CA PRO A 371 19.73 -3.26 -4.03
C PRO A 371 21.02 -4.00 -3.67
N GLN A 372 22.04 -3.28 -3.19
CA GLN A 372 23.31 -3.87 -2.76
C GLN A 372 23.13 -4.73 -1.51
N VAL A 373 22.33 -4.26 -0.55
CA VAL A 373 21.99 -5.03 0.66
C VAL A 373 21.23 -6.31 0.30
N LEU A 374 20.21 -6.19 -0.56
CA LEU A 374 19.34 -7.31 -0.93
C LEU A 374 20.06 -8.37 -1.77
N TYR A 375 20.90 -7.96 -2.72
CA TYR A 375 21.40 -8.85 -3.77
C TYR A 375 22.89 -9.18 -3.67
N ALA A 376 23.69 -8.31 -3.07
CA ALA A 376 25.13 -8.51 -2.92
C ALA A 376 25.55 -8.93 -1.49
N GLY A 377 24.58 -9.02 -0.56
CA GLY A 377 24.85 -9.42 0.82
C GLY A 377 25.74 -8.44 1.60
N SER A 378 25.87 -7.19 1.14
CA SER A 378 26.66 -6.19 1.83
C SER A 378 25.92 -5.71 3.09
N ILE A 379 26.56 -5.93 4.25
CA ILE A 379 26.02 -5.51 5.55
C ILE A 379 26.28 -4.00 5.71
N TRP A 380 25.22 -3.22 5.87
CA TRP A 380 25.30 -1.80 6.17
C TRP A 380 24.63 -1.49 7.51
N ASN A 381 25.08 -0.46 8.20
CA ASN A 381 24.43 0.11 9.39
C ASN A 381 23.05 0.69 8.98
N ILE A 382 22.02 -0.16 8.95
CA ILE A 382 20.64 0.27 8.76
C ILE A 382 20.14 0.72 10.14
N ARG A 383 19.80 2.00 10.27
CA ARG A 383 19.20 2.54 11.49
C ARG A 383 17.70 2.72 11.25
N PRO A 384 16.83 1.94 11.89
CA PRO A 384 15.40 2.22 11.86
C PRO A 384 15.15 3.55 12.58
N LYS A 385 14.26 4.37 12.04
CA LYS A 385 13.77 5.57 12.74
C LYS A 385 12.86 5.15 13.88
N ALA A 386 12.89 5.93 14.97
CA ALA A 386 11.99 5.72 16.11
C ALA A 386 10.54 5.85 15.62
N MET A 387 9.74 4.81 15.85
CA MET A 387 8.30 4.86 15.66
C MET A 387 7.63 5.17 17.01
N PRO A 388 6.40 5.74 17.03
CA PRO A 388 5.67 5.89 18.28
C PRO A 388 5.62 4.57 19.06
N ASP A 389 5.78 4.64 20.36
CA ASP A 389 6.15 3.61 21.35
C ASP A 389 5.45 2.24 21.34
N GLU A 390 4.41 2.05 20.53
CA GLU A 390 3.58 0.84 20.57
C GLU A 390 4.01 -0.29 19.61
N ILE A 391 5.02 -0.08 18.76
CA ILE A 391 5.48 -1.08 17.77
C ILE A 391 6.79 -1.74 18.17
N MET A 392 7.50 -1.16 19.13
CA MET A 392 8.71 -1.76 19.66
C MET A 392 8.30 -2.87 20.63
N ASP A 393 8.52 -4.13 20.23
CA ASP A 393 8.48 -5.24 21.16
C ASP A 393 9.53 -4.98 22.23
N GLU A 394 9.10 -4.99 23.50
CA GLU A 394 10.02 -5.11 24.62
C GLU A 394 10.93 -6.34 24.47
N ASP A 395 10.47 -7.39 23.79
CA ASP A 395 11.28 -8.59 23.46
C ASP A 395 12.39 -8.31 22.42
N MET A 396 12.34 -7.23 21.64
CA MET A 396 13.46 -6.72 20.84
C MET A 396 14.38 -5.81 21.67
N LEU A 397 13.91 -5.33 22.82
CA LEU A 397 14.61 -4.41 23.71
C LEU A 397 14.90 -4.98 25.10
N MET A 398 14.36 -6.17 25.44
CA MET A 398 14.62 -6.77 26.74
C MET A 398 15.99 -7.44 26.82
N GLN A 399 16.98 -6.66 27.21
CA GLN A 399 17.81 -7.01 28.35
C GLN A 399 17.82 -5.82 29.33
N PRO A 400 17.77 -6.08 30.64
CA PRO A 400 17.57 -5.04 31.64
C PRO A 400 18.80 -4.18 31.84
N GLU A 401 18.56 -2.88 32.00
CA GLU A 401 19.48 -1.88 32.56
C GLU A 401 20.75 -1.54 31.77
N MET A 402 20.68 -0.50 30.92
CA MET A 402 21.84 0.39 30.74
C MET A 402 21.44 1.76 30.16
N HIS A 403 22.24 2.79 30.49
CA HIS A 403 22.04 4.22 30.26
C HIS A 403 21.87 4.63 28.79
N VAL A 404 21.21 5.77 28.55
CA VAL A 404 20.71 6.36 27.28
C VAL A 404 21.74 6.39 26.13
N ASP A 405 23.03 6.40 26.36
CA ASP A 405 24.08 6.35 25.32
C ASP A 405 24.35 4.92 24.78
N SER A 406 23.84 3.89 25.44
CA SER A 406 24.02 2.48 25.08
C SER A 406 22.92 1.94 24.15
N GLU A 407 21.72 2.54 24.10
CA GLU A 407 20.60 2.08 23.26
C GLU A 407 20.95 2.12 21.76
N GLN A 408 21.60 3.17 21.29
CA GLN A 408 22.01 3.25 19.87
C GLN A 408 23.08 2.21 19.53
N GLN A 409 23.94 1.87 20.49
CA GLN A 409 24.97 0.85 20.33
C GLN A 409 24.35 -0.56 20.37
N HIS A 410 23.38 -0.81 21.23
CA HIS A 410 22.68 -2.09 21.33
C HIS A 410 21.78 -2.38 20.10
N ILE A 411 21.06 -1.41 19.59
CA ILE A 411 20.32 -1.55 18.33
C ILE A 411 21.29 -1.85 17.18
N ARG A 412 22.45 -1.19 17.16
CA ARG A 412 23.50 -1.44 16.19
C ARG A 412 24.09 -2.85 16.32
N ASP A 413 24.41 -3.29 17.54
CA ASP A 413 25.01 -4.58 17.83
C ASP A 413 23.96 -5.71 17.62
N TYR A 414 22.70 -5.49 17.99
CA TYR A 414 21.59 -6.39 17.68
C TYR A 414 21.38 -6.52 16.16
N LEU A 415 21.39 -5.43 15.40
CA LEU A 415 21.31 -5.46 13.94
C LEU A 415 22.53 -6.13 13.30
N ILE A 416 23.73 -5.91 13.82
CA ILE A 416 24.96 -6.55 13.33
C ILE A 416 24.99 -8.03 13.71
N HIS A 417 24.64 -8.40 14.94
CA HIS A 417 24.69 -9.80 15.39
C HIS A 417 23.45 -10.61 15.01
N THR A 418 22.27 -10.02 15.01
CA THR A 418 21.02 -10.74 14.71
C THR A 418 20.65 -10.68 13.23
N VAL A 419 20.90 -9.55 12.57
CA VAL A 419 20.64 -9.37 11.13
C VAL A 419 21.86 -9.77 10.32
N GLY A 420 23.08 -9.38 10.72
CA GLY A 420 24.31 -9.71 10.00
C GLY A 420 24.67 -11.19 10.01
N GLY A 421 24.44 -11.90 11.11
CA GLY A 421 24.64 -13.36 11.21
C GLY A 421 23.53 -14.18 10.58
N HIS A 422 22.35 -13.60 10.31
CA HIS A 422 21.16 -14.29 9.80
C HIS A 422 20.64 -13.79 8.45
N MET A 423 21.32 -12.84 7.79
CA MET A 423 21.04 -12.45 6.41
C MET A 423 21.52 -13.53 5.42
N GLN A 424 21.09 -14.76 5.61
CA GLN A 424 21.21 -15.76 4.57
C GLN A 424 20.12 -15.49 3.53
N ALA A 425 20.45 -14.62 2.59
CA ALA A 425 19.62 -14.34 1.42
C ALA A 425 19.85 -15.41 0.36
N THR A 426 18.78 -15.98 -0.15
CA THR A 426 18.80 -16.79 -1.38
C THR A 426 18.20 -15.97 -2.51
N VAL A 427 19.06 -15.49 -3.41
CA VAL A 427 18.67 -14.69 -4.56
C VAL A 427 18.49 -15.60 -5.78
N GLN A 428 17.36 -15.49 -6.47
CA GLN A 428 17.04 -16.34 -7.61
C GLN A 428 17.66 -15.79 -8.93
N TRP A 429 18.99 -15.65 -8.94
CA TRP A 429 19.73 -15.14 -10.07
C TRP A 429 19.54 -15.97 -11.34
N ASP A 430 19.50 -17.30 -11.26
CA ASP A 430 19.41 -18.16 -12.44
C ASP A 430 18.19 -17.87 -13.31
N ALA A 431 17.02 -17.62 -12.66
CA ALA A 431 15.80 -17.24 -13.36
C ALA A 431 15.91 -15.88 -14.05
N TYR A 432 16.62 -14.93 -13.42
CA TYR A 432 16.86 -13.62 -13.99
C TYR A 432 17.87 -13.65 -15.14
N LEU A 433 18.99 -14.34 -14.99
CA LEU A 433 20.05 -14.46 -15.98
C LEU A 433 19.55 -15.11 -17.28
N ARG A 434 18.71 -16.13 -17.19
CA ARG A 434 18.08 -16.80 -18.36
C ARG A 434 17.31 -15.81 -19.26
N LYS A 435 16.77 -14.71 -18.71
CA LYS A 435 16.03 -13.69 -19.50
C LYS A 435 16.93 -12.93 -20.48
N PHE A 436 18.25 -13.02 -20.34
CA PHE A 436 19.25 -12.30 -21.15
C PHE A 436 20.19 -13.24 -21.91
N GLN A 437 19.99 -14.55 -21.89
CA GLN A 437 20.93 -15.53 -22.47
C GLN A 437 21.20 -15.32 -23.97
N ASP A 438 20.17 -14.91 -24.73
CA ASP A 438 20.25 -14.74 -26.20
C ASP A 438 20.63 -13.31 -26.61
N ILE A 439 21.00 -12.44 -25.67
CA ILE A 439 21.30 -11.03 -25.92
C ILE A 439 22.84 -10.89 -26.10
N PRO A 440 23.31 -10.27 -27.18
CA PRO A 440 24.75 -9.93 -27.34
C PRO A 440 25.24 -9.07 -26.17
N GLU A 441 26.48 -9.29 -25.74
CA GLU A 441 27.05 -8.62 -24.56
C GLU A 441 27.03 -7.09 -24.68
N GLU A 442 27.27 -6.57 -25.86
CA GLU A 442 27.25 -5.12 -26.12
C GLU A 442 25.87 -4.50 -25.96
N GLN A 443 24.79 -5.29 -26.08
CA GLN A 443 23.41 -4.83 -25.95
C GLN A 443 22.89 -4.97 -24.52
N LEU A 444 23.55 -5.76 -23.65
CA LEU A 444 23.12 -5.98 -22.27
C LEU A 444 22.87 -4.69 -21.46
N PRO A 445 23.75 -3.66 -21.53
CA PRO A 445 23.50 -2.43 -20.78
C PRO A 445 22.20 -1.74 -21.17
N MET A 446 21.87 -1.73 -22.46
CA MET A 446 20.63 -1.15 -22.96
C MET A 446 19.42 -1.99 -22.55
N GLU A 447 19.48 -3.28 -22.71
CA GLU A 447 18.37 -4.21 -22.42
C GLU A 447 18.03 -4.26 -20.93
N ILE A 448 19.07 -4.31 -20.06
CA ILE A 448 18.85 -4.29 -18.61
C ILE A 448 18.31 -2.92 -18.16
N ALA A 449 18.88 -1.82 -18.65
CA ALA A 449 18.39 -0.49 -18.33
C ALA A 449 16.94 -0.27 -18.81
N SER A 450 16.61 -0.73 -20.03
CA SER A 450 15.25 -0.60 -20.58
C SER A 450 14.22 -1.46 -19.83
N LEU A 451 14.61 -2.48 -19.09
CA LEU A 451 13.76 -3.24 -18.19
C LEU A 451 13.52 -2.53 -16.86
N LEU A 452 14.56 -1.89 -16.32
CA LEU A 452 14.56 -1.36 -14.95
C LEU A 452 14.11 0.09 -14.86
N LEU A 453 14.47 0.92 -15.85
CA LEU A 453 14.30 2.37 -15.82
C LEU A 453 13.21 2.80 -16.80
N VAL A 454 12.30 3.63 -16.34
CA VAL A 454 11.19 4.17 -17.15
C VAL A 454 11.66 5.37 -18.00
N ASN A 455 12.72 6.05 -17.55
CA ASN A 455 13.25 7.23 -18.22
C ASN A 455 13.84 6.90 -19.58
N THR A 456 13.77 7.87 -20.49
CA THR A 456 14.30 7.72 -21.85
C THR A 456 15.81 7.45 -21.86
N PRO A 457 16.32 6.79 -22.90
CA PRO A 457 17.73 6.41 -23.02
C PRO A 457 18.76 7.55 -22.85
N GLN A 458 18.34 8.79 -22.90
CA GLN A 458 19.21 9.96 -22.90
C GLN A 458 19.59 10.47 -21.50
N ASP A 459 18.82 10.11 -20.47
CA ASP A 459 18.98 10.71 -19.12
C ASP A 459 19.95 9.94 -18.22
N VAL A 460 20.30 8.70 -18.56
CA VAL A 460 21.23 7.86 -17.79
C VAL A 460 22.45 7.54 -18.62
N ASP A 461 23.64 7.94 -18.19
CA ASP A 461 24.90 7.54 -18.81
C ASP A 461 25.20 6.06 -18.52
N ARG A 462 24.50 5.19 -19.24
CA ARG A 462 24.56 3.73 -19.12
C ARG A 462 25.95 3.20 -19.42
N ASN A 463 26.65 3.84 -20.36
CA ASN A 463 27.99 3.44 -20.70
C ASN A 463 28.92 3.67 -19.53
N ARG A 464 28.80 4.80 -18.85
CA ARG A 464 29.55 5.10 -17.63
C ARG A 464 29.21 4.13 -16.50
N ILE A 465 27.92 3.84 -16.26
CA ILE A 465 27.52 2.87 -15.23
C ILE A 465 28.09 1.49 -15.54
N SER A 466 28.05 1.05 -16.81
CA SER A 466 28.56 -0.27 -17.21
C SER A 466 30.08 -0.42 -17.03
N THR A 467 30.85 0.69 -16.94
CA THR A 467 32.31 0.61 -16.64
C THR A 467 32.61 0.16 -15.22
N TYR A 468 31.68 0.32 -14.30
CA TYR A 468 31.82 -0.12 -12.90
C TYR A 468 31.32 -1.54 -12.66
N ALA A 469 30.71 -2.18 -13.67
CA ALA A 469 30.21 -3.56 -13.54
C ALA A 469 31.34 -4.57 -13.57
N ASP A 470 31.18 -5.67 -12.83
CA ASP A 470 32.14 -6.78 -12.77
C ASP A 470 32.11 -7.57 -14.10
N ARG A 471 33.20 -7.57 -14.85
CA ARG A 471 33.38 -8.24 -16.14
C ARG A 471 34.09 -9.58 -16.06
N SER A 472 34.24 -10.16 -14.84
CA SER A 472 34.91 -11.45 -14.66
C SER A 472 34.18 -12.62 -15.32
N SER A 473 32.85 -12.54 -15.45
CA SER A 473 32.02 -13.42 -16.26
C SER A 473 30.76 -12.68 -16.75
N ARG A 474 30.09 -13.25 -17.76
CA ARG A 474 28.83 -12.71 -18.27
C ARG A 474 27.77 -12.61 -17.18
N GLU A 475 27.63 -13.64 -16.32
CA GLU A 475 26.69 -13.66 -15.21
C GLU A 475 27.00 -12.55 -14.21
N ARG A 476 28.27 -12.40 -13.82
CA ARG A 476 28.71 -11.33 -12.92
C ARG A 476 28.47 -9.95 -13.50
N PHE A 477 28.68 -9.79 -14.80
CA PHE A 477 28.39 -8.53 -15.48
C PHE A 477 26.89 -8.18 -15.39
N ILE A 478 25.99 -9.11 -15.71
CA ILE A 478 24.54 -8.89 -15.63
C ILE A 478 24.12 -8.61 -14.17
N GLN A 479 24.61 -9.38 -13.20
CA GLN A 479 24.29 -9.22 -11.80
C GLN A 479 24.71 -7.84 -11.26
N SER A 480 25.97 -7.50 -11.44
CA SER A 480 26.54 -6.24 -10.93
C SER A 480 25.93 -5.02 -11.63
N LEU A 481 25.74 -5.08 -12.96
CA LEU A 481 25.10 -4.01 -13.71
C LEU A 481 23.65 -3.78 -13.26
N THR A 482 22.89 -4.87 -13.01
CA THR A 482 21.52 -4.79 -12.52
C THR A 482 21.46 -4.09 -11.16
N VAL A 483 22.34 -4.49 -10.22
CA VAL A 483 22.43 -3.88 -8.89
C VAL A 483 22.82 -2.41 -8.98
N LEU A 484 23.78 -2.07 -9.83
CA LEU A 484 24.21 -0.67 -10.06
C LEU A 484 23.06 0.18 -10.59
N LEU A 485 22.33 -0.29 -11.61
CA LEU A 485 21.19 0.43 -12.19
C LEU A 485 20.05 0.60 -11.16
N MET A 486 19.74 -0.43 -10.37
CA MET A 486 18.76 -0.31 -9.29
C MET A 486 19.20 0.65 -8.17
N SER A 487 20.51 0.91 -8.06
CA SER A 487 21.09 1.84 -7.08
C SER A 487 21.14 3.29 -7.57
N THR A 488 20.56 3.60 -8.72
CA THR A 488 20.50 4.98 -9.26
C THR A 488 19.24 5.71 -8.79
N PRO A 489 19.24 7.05 -8.80
CA PRO A 489 18.05 7.87 -8.54
C PRO A 489 16.90 7.58 -9.52
N GLU A 490 17.22 7.26 -10.77
CA GLU A 490 16.24 6.99 -11.83
C GLU A 490 15.43 5.71 -11.56
N TYR A 491 16.00 4.75 -10.86
CA TYR A 491 15.24 3.57 -10.42
C TYR A 491 14.27 3.86 -9.28
N GLN A 492 14.46 4.96 -8.54
CA GLN A 492 13.57 5.34 -7.43
C GLN A 492 12.25 5.95 -7.91
N VAL A 493 12.15 6.27 -9.19
CA VAL A 493 10.97 6.87 -9.82
C VAL A 493 10.35 5.96 -10.88
N CYS A 494 9.11 6.25 -11.28
CA CYS A 494 8.42 5.53 -12.35
C CYS A 494 7.40 6.44 -13.08
#